data_1b504f2c4e52a116ba66e347d73b2c2a
#
_entry.id   1b504f2c4e52a116ba66e347d73b2c2a
#
_cell.length_a   1.000
_cell.length_b   1.000
_cell.length_c   1.000
_cell.angle_alpha   90.00
_cell.angle_beta   90.00
_cell.angle_gamma   90.00
#
_symmetry.space_group_name_H-M   'P 1'
#
loop_
_entity.id
_entity.type
_entity.pdbx_description
1 polymer ?
#
loop_
_entity_poly.entity_id
_entity_poly.type
_entity_poly.pdbx_seq_one_letter_code
_entity_poly.pdbx_strand_id
1 'polypeptide(L)'
;MNVIRNDITFDKFGDSLYFIIMHCNSLLSLTSTLFAIFLIFKKSPREIGEYKYYLFNITCCSFLFDVYMTFVYSPVTLFPAMVMCAKGVLEPLGWMGGVAGFYLFLTFFGTCSMSVITAFIYRLFILKNQQQLMKSCKWFLFLVFIHLFYFSPTLIVYSFSIVDRAAIDGAIIKRYPNIKPYYINKSCTATAFETSPFAFYFMFLCCIQFGLTVPIAAFLISKCFKTLKDQKIFMTEKTFRLHKQLILSLIFQLIVPFSTLFIPFTLMATFVFLEVSNIPWVYQALMLVGTIHSFCNTLMMTIMVKPYRNTVLNCMTGRGFRNSRSSDTPSAPGGVSPNIGTASTYM
;
A
#
# COMPACT_ATOMS: atom_id res chain seq x y z
N MET A 1 -28.77 -15.93 17.35
CA MET A 1 -29.15 -17.30 17.00
C MET A 1 -28.10 -18.24 17.59
N ASN A 2 -28.39 -18.94 18.71
CA ASN A 2 -27.38 -19.71 19.47
C ASN A 2 -27.29 -21.17 18.94
N VAL A 3 -26.97 -21.32 17.66
CA VAL A 3 -26.78 -22.66 17.10
C VAL A 3 -25.32 -23.09 17.33
N ILE A 4 -25.13 -24.22 18.02
CA ILE A 4 -23.83 -24.84 18.23
C ILE A 4 -23.38 -25.44 16.90
N ARG A 5 -22.18 -25.11 16.42
CA ARG A 5 -21.60 -25.54 15.15
C ARG A 5 -20.47 -26.55 15.41
N ASN A 6 -20.82 -27.83 15.50
CA ASN A 6 -19.86 -28.95 15.63
C ASN A 6 -19.35 -29.46 14.27
N ASP A 7 -19.95 -29.00 13.18
CA ASP A 7 -19.67 -29.40 11.80
C ASP A 7 -18.42 -28.73 11.23
N ILE A 8 -17.84 -27.75 11.97
CA ILE A 8 -16.70 -26.97 11.50
C ILE A 8 -15.39 -27.54 12.03
N THR A 9 -14.43 -27.74 11.12
CA THR A 9 -13.06 -28.19 11.44
C THR A 9 -12.08 -27.04 11.24
N PHE A 10 -11.12 -26.90 12.16
CA PHE A 10 -10.11 -25.82 12.16
C PHE A 10 -8.69 -26.35 11.92
N ASP A 11 -8.51 -27.64 11.66
CA ASP A 11 -7.23 -28.34 11.45
C ASP A 11 -6.49 -27.92 10.18
N LYS A 12 -7.24 -27.46 9.16
CA LYS A 12 -6.70 -27.06 7.85
C LYS A 12 -6.32 -25.57 7.75
N PHE A 13 -6.46 -24.81 8.83
CA PHE A 13 -6.05 -23.42 8.85
C PHE A 13 -4.57 -23.29 9.21
N GLY A 14 -3.79 -22.57 8.39
CA GLY A 14 -2.37 -22.32 8.63
C GLY A 14 -1.51 -23.56 8.41
N ASP A 15 -1.68 -24.24 7.29
CA ASP A 15 -0.83 -25.37 6.88
C ASP A 15 0.57 -24.92 6.43
N SER A 16 1.49 -25.88 6.30
CA SER A 16 2.89 -25.58 5.93
C SER A 16 3.02 -24.88 4.58
N LEU A 17 2.17 -25.22 3.61
CA LEU A 17 2.18 -24.61 2.29
C LEU A 17 1.84 -23.12 2.35
N TYR A 18 0.86 -22.75 3.17
CA TYR A 18 0.47 -21.35 3.39
C TYR A 18 1.65 -20.51 3.88
N PHE A 19 2.41 -20.99 4.89
CA PHE A 19 3.58 -20.28 5.41
C PHE A 19 4.74 -20.24 4.41
N ILE A 20 4.97 -21.30 3.65
CA ILE A 20 6.00 -21.30 2.59
C ILE A 20 5.70 -20.20 1.58
N ILE A 21 4.44 -20.10 1.10
CA ILE A 21 4.04 -19.06 0.15
C ILE A 21 4.18 -17.67 0.77
N MET A 22 3.80 -17.47 2.05
CA MET A 22 4.01 -16.20 2.76
C MET A 22 5.48 -15.79 2.77
N HIS A 23 6.39 -16.69 3.11
CA HIS A 23 7.83 -16.39 3.12
C HIS A 23 8.38 -16.13 1.71
N CYS A 24 7.92 -16.84 0.69
CA CYS A 24 8.25 -16.53 -0.70
C CYS A 24 7.78 -15.12 -1.10
N ASN A 25 6.56 -14.75 -0.71
CA ASN A 25 6.03 -13.40 -0.95
C ASN A 25 6.85 -12.34 -0.21
N SER A 26 7.32 -12.60 1.01
CA SER A 26 8.21 -11.69 1.75
C SER A 26 9.51 -11.43 0.99
N LEU A 27 10.14 -12.48 0.46
CA LEU A 27 11.38 -12.36 -0.32
C LEU A 27 11.13 -11.60 -1.64
N LEU A 28 10.01 -11.87 -2.29
CA LEU A 28 9.58 -11.16 -3.50
C LEU A 28 9.33 -9.67 -3.23
N SER A 29 8.67 -9.34 -2.12
CA SER A 29 8.46 -7.96 -1.68
C SER A 29 9.77 -7.25 -1.37
N LEU A 30 10.70 -7.90 -0.68
CA LEU A 30 12.02 -7.34 -0.38
C LEU A 30 12.80 -7.01 -1.66
N THR A 31 12.93 -7.98 -2.56
CA THR A 31 13.70 -7.80 -3.81
C THR A 31 13.09 -6.74 -4.71
N SER A 32 11.77 -6.73 -4.87
CA SER A 32 11.05 -5.75 -5.67
C SER A 32 11.13 -4.34 -5.06
N THR A 33 11.08 -4.22 -3.74
CA THR A 33 11.20 -2.93 -3.04
C THR A 33 12.59 -2.33 -3.18
N LEU A 34 13.65 -3.13 -3.00
CA LEU A 34 15.03 -2.67 -3.21
C LEU A 34 15.22 -2.18 -4.65
N PHE A 35 14.67 -2.91 -5.60
CA PHE A 35 14.66 -2.50 -7.00
C PHE A 35 13.88 -1.20 -7.23
N ALA A 36 12.69 -1.05 -6.63
CA ALA A 36 11.90 0.19 -6.70
C ALA A 36 12.66 1.39 -6.14
N ILE A 37 13.30 1.24 -4.98
CA ILE A 37 14.12 2.28 -4.35
C ILE A 37 15.28 2.70 -5.27
N PHE A 38 15.97 1.73 -5.89
CA PHE A 38 17.00 2.01 -6.87
C PHE A 38 16.44 2.84 -8.04
N LEU A 39 15.29 2.47 -8.63
CA LEU A 39 14.67 3.21 -9.71
C LEU A 39 14.30 4.64 -9.28
N ILE A 40 13.68 4.80 -8.13
CA ILE A 40 13.21 6.08 -7.60
C ILE A 40 14.38 7.06 -7.41
N PHE A 41 15.49 6.63 -6.81
CA PHE A 41 16.59 7.54 -6.50
C PHE A 41 17.62 7.69 -7.62
N LYS A 42 17.85 6.66 -8.44
CA LYS A 42 18.89 6.68 -9.48
C LYS A 42 18.38 6.93 -10.89
N LYS A 43 17.10 6.66 -11.16
CA LYS A 43 16.52 6.72 -12.52
C LYS A 43 15.37 7.71 -12.67
N SER A 44 15.00 8.42 -11.60
CA SER A 44 14.01 9.50 -11.69
C SER A 44 14.57 10.69 -12.45
N PRO A 45 13.90 11.17 -13.49
CA PRO A 45 14.28 12.40 -14.18
C PRO A 45 14.08 13.62 -13.26
N ARG A 46 14.82 14.70 -13.53
CA ARG A 46 14.79 15.92 -12.74
C ARG A 46 13.39 16.55 -12.69
N GLU A 47 12.62 16.39 -13.75
CA GLU A 47 11.24 16.91 -13.87
C GLU A 47 10.26 16.27 -12.88
N ILE A 48 10.54 15.09 -12.33
CA ILE A 48 9.74 14.48 -11.26
C ILE A 48 9.86 15.28 -9.94
N GLY A 49 11.02 15.90 -9.71
CA GLY A 49 11.25 16.76 -8.54
C GLY A 49 11.07 16.02 -7.21
N GLU A 50 10.38 16.70 -6.28
CA GLU A 50 10.12 16.18 -4.93
C GLU A 50 9.10 15.02 -4.89
N TYR A 51 8.36 14.79 -5.98
CA TYR A 51 7.40 13.68 -6.05
C TYR A 51 8.02 12.30 -5.83
N LYS A 52 9.30 12.14 -6.11
CA LYS A 52 10.04 10.90 -5.82
C LYS A 52 9.94 10.47 -4.35
N TYR A 53 9.83 11.42 -3.42
CA TYR A 53 9.68 11.11 -1.99
C TYR A 53 8.29 10.55 -1.66
N TYR A 54 7.25 10.96 -2.39
CA TYR A 54 5.90 10.37 -2.26
C TYR A 54 5.85 8.97 -2.85
N LEU A 55 6.50 8.74 -3.99
CA LEU A 55 6.67 7.38 -4.54
C LEU A 55 7.45 6.49 -3.57
N PHE A 56 8.51 7.01 -2.97
CA PHE A 56 9.26 6.31 -1.93
C PHE A 56 8.40 5.98 -0.72
N ASN A 57 7.60 6.94 -0.22
CA ASN A 57 6.66 6.72 0.88
C ASN A 57 5.66 5.60 0.58
N ILE A 58 5.02 5.62 -0.60
CA ILE A 58 4.11 4.54 -1.02
C ILE A 58 4.84 3.19 -1.03
N THR A 59 6.04 3.14 -1.61
CA THR A 59 6.83 1.91 -1.69
C THR A 59 7.22 1.38 -0.31
N CYS A 60 7.67 2.25 0.60
CA CYS A 60 8.01 1.87 1.97
C CYS A 60 6.81 1.40 2.77
N CYS A 61 5.68 2.12 2.72
CA CYS A 61 4.46 1.73 3.44
C CYS A 61 3.94 0.37 2.96
N SER A 62 3.94 0.12 1.64
CA SER A 62 3.56 -1.17 1.05
C SER A 62 4.48 -2.29 1.51
N PHE A 63 5.79 -2.05 1.49
CA PHE A 63 6.79 -3.03 1.94
C PHE A 63 6.67 -3.37 3.42
N LEU A 64 6.53 -2.35 4.27
CA LEU A 64 6.36 -2.55 5.71
C LEU A 64 5.10 -3.36 6.02
N PHE A 65 4.01 -3.11 5.30
CA PHE A 65 2.79 -3.91 5.42
C PHE A 65 3.03 -5.37 5.04
N ASP A 66 3.66 -5.64 3.88
CA ASP A 66 3.91 -7.01 3.42
C ASP A 66 4.83 -7.79 4.37
N VAL A 67 5.96 -7.19 4.78
CA VAL A 67 6.88 -7.83 5.76
C VAL A 67 6.19 -8.06 7.09
N TYR A 68 5.39 -7.10 7.53
CA TYR A 68 4.60 -7.25 8.73
C TYR A 68 3.64 -8.46 8.63
N MET A 69 2.88 -8.54 7.54
CA MET A 69 1.91 -9.62 7.30
C MET A 69 2.56 -10.99 7.12
N THR A 70 3.73 -11.05 6.47
CA THR A 70 4.34 -12.33 6.09
C THR A 70 5.33 -12.87 7.12
N PHE A 71 5.93 -12.01 7.94
CA PHE A 71 6.99 -12.41 8.87
C PHE A 71 6.66 -12.10 10.33
N VAL A 72 6.17 -10.87 10.62
CA VAL A 72 5.97 -10.44 12.00
C VAL A 72 4.67 -11.00 12.58
N TYR A 73 3.58 -10.85 11.86
CA TYR A 73 2.25 -11.27 12.29
C TYR A 73 1.90 -12.68 11.81
N SER A 74 2.09 -12.97 10.53
CA SER A 74 1.76 -14.25 9.86
C SER A 74 0.37 -14.76 10.28
N PRO A 75 -0.71 -13.99 9.98
CA PRO A 75 -2.01 -14.25 10.56
C PRO A 75 -2.64 -15.53 10.07
N VAL A 76 -3.20 -16.30 10.98
CA VAL A 76 -4.10 -17.43 10.70
C VAL A 76 -5.49 -17.07 11.20
N THR A 77 -6.46 -17.09 10.29
CA THR A 77 -7.86 -16.77 10.57
C THR A 77 -8.65 -18.04 10.81
N LEU A 78 -9.35 -18.14 11.93
CA LEU A 78 -10.18 -19.30 12.27
C LEU A 78 -11.66 -19.01 11.97
N PHE A 79 -11.96 -18.74 10.70
CA PHE A 79 -13.33 -18.42 10.29
C PHE A 79 -14.23 -19.67 10.21
N PRO A 80 -15.55 -19.52 10.44
CA PRO A 80 -16.33 -18.29 10.60
C PRO A 80 -16.29 -17.66 12.00
N ALA A 81 -15.57 -18.24 12.95
CA ALA A 81 -15.29 -17.56 14.21
C ALA A 81 -14.43 -16.33 13.91
N MET A 82 -14.80 -15.18 14.48
CA MET A 82 -14.04 -13.93 14.29
C MET A 82 -12.75 -13.95 15.12
N VAL A 83 -11.89 -14.91 14.83
CA VAL A 83 -10.63 -15.18 15.52
C VAL A 83 -9.47 -15.05 14.54
N MET A 84 -8.45 -14.32 14.95
CA MET A 84 -7.22 -14.13 14.20
C MET A 84 -6.02 -14.40 15.11
N CYS A 85 -5.16 -15.32 14.70
CA CYS A 85 -4.01 -15.77 15.48
C CYS A 85 -2.70 -15.35 14.82
N ALA A 86 -1.76 -14.83 15.61
CA ALA A 86 -0.39 -14.57 15.18
C ALA A 86 0.41 -15.88 15.17
N LYS A 87 1.11 -16.14 14.06
CA LYS A 87 2.00 -17.30 13.88
C LYS A 87 3.44 -16.91 13.52
N GLY A 88 3.72 -15.60 13.44
CA GLY A 88 5.04 -15.06 13.20
C GLY A 88 5.80 -14.74 14.49
N VAL A 89 6.63 -13.69 14.42
CA VAL A 89 7.46 -13.22 15.55
C VAL A 89 6.62 -12.89 16.80
N LEU A 90 5.35 -12.53 16.62
CA LEU A 90 4.45 -12.18 17.72
C LEU A 90 3.84 -13.40 18.44
N GLU A 91 4.00 -14.63 17.92
CA GLU A 91 3.42 -15.85 18.53
C GLU A 91 3.83 -16.07 19.98
N PRO A 92 5.12 -15.91 20.38
CA PRO A 92 5.54 -16.16 21.77
C PRO A 92 4.91 -15.23 22.81
N LEU A 93 4.35 -14.06 22.37
CA LEU A 93 3.68 -13.11 23.27
C LEU A 93 2.29 -13.57 23.71
N GLY A 94 1.84 -14.73 23.28
CA GLY A 94 0.52 -15.27 23.59
C GLY A 94 -0.60 -14.32 23.19
N TRP A 95 -1.64 -14.21 24.00
CA TRP A 95 -2.79 -13.33 23.69
C TRP A 95 -2.38 -11.90 23.34
N MET A 96 -1.43 -11.32 24.05
CA MET A 96 -0.94 -9.95 23.74
C MET A 96 -0.36 -9.84 22.34
N GLY A 97 0.30 -10.91 21.85
CA GLY A 97 0.80 -10.97 20.48
C GLY A 97 -0.34 -10.94 19.42
N GLY A 98 -1.43 -11.65 19.70
CA GLY A 98 -2.62 -11.60 18.84
C GLY A 98 -3.25 -10.20 18.80
N VAL A 99 -3.45 -9.59 19.97
CA VAL A 99 -4.02 -8.24 20.09
C VAL A 99 -3.11 -7.19 19.45
N ALA A 100 -1.84 -7.13 19.84
CA ALA A 100 -0.87 -6.19 19.27
C ALA A 100 -0.73 -6.38 17.75
N GLY A 101 -0.73 -7.65 17.32
CA GLY A 101 -0.71 -8.00 15.90
C GLY A 101 -1.88 -7.40 15.14
N PHE A 102 -3.08 -7.49 15.66
CA PHE A 102 -4.25 -6.93 14.99
C PHE A 102 -4.28 -5.40 14.99
N TYR A 103 -3.85 -4.74 16.08
CA TYR A 103 -3.69 -3.29 16.12
C TYR A 103 -2.71 -2.77 15.05
N LEU A 104 -1.54 -3.40 14.98
CA LEU A 104 -0.53 -3.02 13.99
C LEU A 104 -1.00 -3.32 12.56
N PHE A 105 -1.73 -4.42 12.35
CA PHE A 105 -2.35 -4.73 11.06
C PHE A 105 -3.25 -3.59 10.57
N LEU A 106 -4.19 -3.12 11.41
CA LEU A 106 -5.08 -2.01 11.07
C LEU A 106 -4.29 -0.71 10.81
N THR A 107 -3.25 -0.45 11.63
CA THR A 107 -2.41 0.74 11.48
C THR A 107 -1.64 0.73 10.16
N PHE A 108 -0.95 -0.36 9.82
CA PHE A 108 -0.22 -0.47 8.55
C PHE A 108 -1.14 -0.44 7.33
N PHE A 109 -2.31 -1.06 7.44
CA PHE A 109 -3.31 -1.01 6.39
C PHE A 109 -3.77 0.43 6.10
N GLY A 110 -4.06 1.20 7.16
CA GLY A 110 -4.41 2.62 7.05
C GLY A 110 -3.27 3.46 6.47
N THR A 111 -2.05 3.21 6.91
CA THR A 111 -0.86 3.91 6.44
C THR A 111 -0.64 3.69 4.94
N CYS A 112 -0.82 2.47 4.42
CA CYS A 112 -0.77 2.19 2.99
C CYS A 112 -1.82 2.99 2.21
N SER A 113 -3.06 3.03 2.68
CA SER A 113 -4.14 3.78 2.05
C SER A 113 -3.84 5.29 2.01
N MET A 114 -3.37 5.85 3.14
CA MET A 114 -3.05 7.26 3.25
C MET A 114 -1.82 7.66 2.43
N SER A 115 -0.85 6.78 2.24
CA SER A 115 0.33 7.06 1.40
C SER A 115 -0.05 7.39 -0.05
N VAL A 116 -1.03 6.69 -0.62
CA VAL A 116 -1.54 6.96 -1.97
C VAL A 116 -2.37 8.25 -2.01
N ILE A 117 -3.27 8.45 -1.04
CA ILE A 117 -4.10 9.67 -0.95
C ILE A 117 -3.23 10.92 -0.84
N THR A 118 -2.20 10.90 0.02
CA THR A 118 -1.28 12.03 0.18
C THR A 118 -0.48 12.33 -1.08
N ALA A 119 -0.15 11.33 -1.89
CA ALA A 119 0.49 11.52 -3.20
C ALA A 119 -0.45 12.21 -4.21
N PHE A 120 -1.76 11.91 -4.21
CA PHE A 120 -2.75 12.65 -5.01
C PHE A 120 -2.90 14.10 -4.53
N ILE A 121 -2.96 14.33 -3.23
CA ILE A 121 -3.01 15.69 -2.66
C ILE A 121 -1.76 16.47 -3.10
N TYR A 122 -0.57 15.89 -2.98
CA TYR A 122 0.66 16.49 -3.48
C TYR A 122 0.56 16.87 -4.95
N ARG A 123 0.08 15.98 -5.80
CA ARG A 123 -0.09 16.25 -7.23
C ARG A 123 -1.03 17.43 -7.49
N LEU A 124 -2.13 17.50 -6.77
CA LEU A 124 -3.09 18.59 -6.92
C LEU A 124 -2.46 19.94 -6.55
N PHE A 125 -1.68 20.00 -5.46
CA PHE A 125 -0.98 21.23 -5.04
C PHE A 125 0.09 21.67 -6.05
N ILE A 126 0.87 20.72 -6.60
CA ILE A 126 1.84 21.01 -7.67
C ILE A 126 1.18 21.63 -8.88
N LEU A 127 0.07 21.03 -9.34
CA LEU A 127 -0.69 21.55 -10.49
C LEU A 127 -1.27 22.95 -10.24
N LYS A 128 -1.53 23.31 -8.99
CA LYS A 128 -1.99 24.64 -8.59
C LYS A 128 -0.87 25.65 -8.32
N ASN A 129 0.41 25.30 -8.57
CA ASN A 129 1.59 26.10 -8.25
C ASN A 129 1.72 26.47 -6.75
N GLN A 130 1.17 25.64 -5.86
CA GLN A 130 1.18 25.87 -4.40
C GLN A 130 2.30 25.08 -3.69
N GLN A 131 3.46 24.91 -4.31
CA GLN A 131 4.57 24.12 -3.79
C GLN A 131 5.12 24.64 -2.45
N GLN A 132 5.04 25.95 -2.21
CA GLN A 132 5.56 26.55 -0.98
C GLN A 132 4.86 26.04 0.28
N LEU A 133 3.55 25.75 0.21
CA LEU A 133 2.79 25.21 1.34
C LEU A 133 3.33 23.85 1.79
N MET A 134 3.86 23.06 0.86
CA MET A 134 4.32 21.69 1.10
C MET A 134 5.73 21.61 1.67
N LYS A 135 6.51 22.71 1.62
CA LYS A 135 7.83 22.81 2.24
C LYS A 135 7.76 23.22 3.72
N SER A 136 6.57 23.53 4.21
CA SER A 136 6.38 23.94 5.59
C SER A 136 6.42 22.76 6.55
N CYS A 137 6.96 22.99 7.76
CA CYS A 137 6.90 22.00 8.85
C CYS A 137 5.46 21.60 9.18
N LYS A 138 4.49 22.51 9.04
CA LYS A 138 3.06 22.24 9.24
C LYS A 138 2.53 21.17 8.28
N TRP A 139 2.99 21.17 7.02
CA TRP A 139 2.63 20.13 6.05
C TRP A 139 3.19 18.75 6.45
N PHE A 140 4.44 18.72 6.87
CA PHE A 140 5.04 17.46 7.34
C PHE A 140 4.28 16.89 8.56
N LEU A 141 3.98 17.73 9.55
CA LEU A 141 3.18 17.33 10.72
C LEU A 141 1.78 16.86 10.32
N PHE A 142 1.14 17.51 9.35
CA PHE A 142 -0.15 17.08 8.81
C PHE A 142 -0.08 15.69 8.15
N LEU A 143 0.99 15.41 7.39
CA LEU A 143 1.19 14.08 6.81
C LEU A 143 1.37 13.01 7.88
N VAL A 144 2.21 13.26 8.89
CA VAL A 144 2.41 12.34 10.02
C VAL A 144 1.08 12.12 10.74
N PHE A 145 0.33 13.21 11.02
CA PHE A 145 -0.98 13.12 11.67
C PHE A 145 -1.94 12.24 10.88
N ILE A 146 -2.12 12.45 9.57
CA ILE A 146 -3.00 11.63 8.74
C ILE A 146 -2.61 10.15 8.79
N HIS A 147 -1.32 9.82 8.66
CA HIS A 147 -0.86 8.44 8.64
C HIS A 147 -1.10 7.72 9.98
N LEU A 148 -0.94 8.42 11.09
CA LEU A 148 -1.09 7.82 12.41
C LEU A 148 -2.56 7.80 12.89
N PHE A 149 -3.34 8.83 12.56
CA PHE A 149 -4.67 9.04 13.14
C PHE A 149 -5.83 8.63 12.23
N TYR A 150 -5.58 8.25 10.99
CA TYR A 150 -6.68 7.83 10.10
C TYR A 150 -7.47 6.64 10.66
N PHE A 151 -6.79 5.64 11.22
CA PHE A 151 -7.42 4.46 11.82
C PHE A 151 -7.68 4.58 13.32
N SER A 152 -7.28 5.67 13.98
CA SER A 152 -7.44 5.80 15.43
C SER A 152 -8.90 5.59 15.92
N PRO A 153 -9.96 6.08 15.26
CA PRO A 153 -11.31 5.80 15.69
C PRO A 153 -11.64 4.30 15.70
N THR A 154 -11.21 3.59 14.68
CA THR A 154 -11.40 2.12 14.57
C THR A 154 -10.62 1.38 15.63
N LEU A 155 -9.40 1.79 15.94
CA LEU A 155 -8.59 1.19 17.01
C LEU A 155 -9.22 1.40 18.37
N ILE A 156 -9.76 2.59 18.64
CA ILE A 156 -10.46 2.90 19.90
C ILE A 156 -11.70 2.01 20.06
N VAL A 157 -12.54 1.91 19.02
CA VAL A 157 -13.76 1.07 19.09
C VAL A 157 -13.40 -0.41 19.21
N TYR A 158 -12.34 -0.86 18.51
CA TYR A 158 -11.82 -2.21 18.67
C TYR A 158 -11.36 -2.49 20.11
N SER A 159 -10.70 -1.54 20.78
CA SER A 159 -10.29 -1.68 22.18
C SER A 159 -11.48 -2.01 23.09
N PHE A 160 -12.61 -1.34 22.88
CA PHE A 160 -13.83 -1.61 23.67
C PHE A 160 -14.48 -2.96 23.30
N SER A 161 -14.23 -3.48 22.09
CA SER A 161 -14.80 -4.75 21.67
C SER A 161 -14.10 -5.98 22.28
N ILE A 162 -12.89 -5.81 22.83
CA ILE A 162 -12.05 -6.91 23.36
C ILE A 162 -11.88 -6.86 24.89
N VAL A 163 -12.59 -5.98 25.61
CA VAL A 163 -12.41 -5.76 27.06
C VAL A 163 -12.71 -7.02 27.87
N ASP A 164 -13.85 -7.64 27.62
CA ASP A 164 -14.26 -8.85 28.37
C ASP A 164 -13.84 -10.12 27.62
N ARG A 165 -12.56 -10.45 27.78
CA ARG A 165 -11.98 -11.65 27.17
C ARG A 165 -12.68 -12.93 27.62
N ALA A 166 -13.03 -13.06 28.90
CA ALA A 166 -13.63 -14.28 29.41
C ALA A 166 -15.01 -14.55 28.80
N ALA A 167 -15.81 -13.50 28.63
CA ALA A 167 -17.09 -13.59 27.94
C ALA A 167 -16.92 -13.93 26.45
N ILE A 168 -15.93 -13.32 25.76
CA ILE A 168 -15.62 -13.60 24.36
C ILE A 168 -15.19 -15.06 24.19
N ASP A 169 -14.22 -15.52 24.98
CA ASP A 169 -13.72 -16.91 24.94
C ASP A 169 -14.88 -17.88 25.19
N GLY A 170 -15.72 -17.62 26.18
CA GLY A 170 -16.90 -18.42 26.51
C GLY A 170 -17.91 -18.48 25.36
N ALA A 171 -18.22 -17.36 24.74
CA ALA A 171 -19.15 -17.27 23.61
C ALA A 171 -18.63 -18.05 22.39
N ILE A 172 -17.35 -17.87 22.04
CA ILE A 172 -16.72 -18.53 20.90
C ILE A 172 -16.67 -20.05 21.12
N ILE A 173 -16.20 -20.51 22.28
CA ILE A 173 -16.11 -21.95 22.57
C ILE A 173 -17.50 -22.59 22.62
N LYS A 174 -18.49 -21.90 23.18
CA LYS A 174 -19.87 -22.37 23.20
C LYS A 174 -20.43 -22.55 21.79
N ARG A 175 -20.15 -21.60 20.88
CA ARG A 175 -20.64 -21.64 19.50
C ARG A 175 -19.87 -22.62 18.63
N TYR A 176 -18.53 -22.70 18.80
CA TYR A 176 -17.60 -23.50 18.03
C TYR A 176 -16.74 -24.40 18.93
N PRO A 177 -17.25 -25.50 19.47
CA PRO A 177 -16.50 -26.32 20.44
C PRO A 177 -15.17 -26.86 19.91
N ASN A 178 -15.09 -27.18 18.62
CA ASN A 178 -13.91 -27.69 17.94
C ASN A 178 -12.78 -26.68 17.78
N ILE A 179 -13.00 -25.38 18.06
CA ILE A 179 -11.98 -24.33 17.98
C ILE A 179 -10.99 -24.38 19.13
N LYS A 180 -11.37 -24.97 20.27
CA LYS A 180 -10.62 -24.92 21.53
C LYS A 180 -9.13 -25.27 21.40
N PRO A 181 -8.69 -26.34 20.71
CA PRO A 181 -7.28 -26.69 20.56
C PRO A 181 -6.46 -25.66 19.77
N TYR A 182 -7.10 -24.91 18.88
CA TYR A 182 -6.47 -23.94 17.99
C TYR A 182 -6.48 -22.50 18.52
N TYR A 183 -7.31 -22.24 19.54
CA TYR A 183 -7.57 -20.91 20.07
C TYR A 183 -7.03 -20.70 21.48
N ILE A 184 -7.33 -21.64 22.42
CA ILE A 184 -6.97 -21.47 23.85
C ILE A 184 -5.46 -21.58 24.03
N ASN A 185 -4.89 -20.67 24.83
CA ASN A 185 -3.44 -20.54 25.07
C ASN A 185 -2.60 -20.28 23.81
N LYS A 186 -3.21 -19.77 22.75
CA LYS A 186 -2.55 -19.35 21.53
C LYS A 186 -2.49 -17.83 21.44
N SER A 187 -1.66 -17.33 20.52
CA SER A 187 -1.52 -15.88 20.24
C SER A 187 -2.67 -15.37 19.38
N CYS A 188 -3.89 -15.46 19.91
CA CYS A 188 -5.09 -15.13 19.16
C CYS A 188 -5.81 -13.94 19.79
N THR A 189 -6.38 -13.09 18.92
CA THR A 189 -7.40 -12.10 19.27
C THR A 189 -8.72 -12.51 18.67
N ALA A 190 -9.80 -12.13 19.32
CA ALA A 190 -11.15 -12.49 18.90
C ALA A 190 -12.15 -11.38 19.24
N THR A 191 -13.23 -11.34 18.47
CA THR A 191 -14.40 -10.52 18.78
C THR A 191 -15.65 -11.38 18.62
N ALA A 192 -16.68 -11.10 19.43
CA ALA A 192 -17.96 -11.77 19.34
C ALA A 192 -19.08 -10.74 19.42
N PHE A 193 -19.99 -10.77 18.45
CA PHE A 193 -21.13 -9.83 18.42
C PHE A 193 -22.07 -10.00 19.60
N GLU A 194 -22.10 -11.20 20.20
CA GLU A 194 -22.98 -11.55 21.32
C GLU A 194 -22.51 -10.96 22.65
N THR A 195 -21.19 -10.63 22.76
CA THR A 195 -20.61 -10.17 24.03
C THR A 195 -20.52 -8.65 24.14
N SER A 196 -20.39 -7.96 23.00
CA SER A 196 -20.24 -6.52 23.00
C SER A 196 -20.81 -5.88 21.73
N PRO A 197 -21.63 -4.82 21.85
CA PRO A 197 -22.10 -4.04 20.70
C PRO A 197 -20.94 -3.34 19.97
N PHE A 198 -19.81 -3.13 20.64
CA PHE A 198 -18.63 -2.50 20.04
C PHE A 198 -18.00 -3.36 18.95
N ALA A 199 -18.16 -4.69 18.97
CA ALA A 199 -17.75 -5.56 17.86
C ALA A 199 -18.48 -5.21 16.55
N PHE A 200 -19.79 -4.92 16.63
CA PHE A 200 -20.57 -4.45 15.49
C PHE A 200 -20.14 -3.05 15.03
N TYR A 201 -19.98 -2.11 15.95
CA TYR A 201 -19.54 -0.75 15.64
C TYR A 201 -18.13 -0.73 15.02
N PHE A 202 -17.24 -1.60 15.49
CA PHE A 202 -15.91 -1.78 14.89
C PHE A 202 -16.01 -2.20 13.42
N MET A 203 -16.78 -3.25 13.11
CA MET A 203 -16.95 -3.71 11.72
C MET A 203 -17.60 -2.63 10.84
N PHE A 204 -18.63 -1.95 11.36
CA PHE A 204 -19.30 -0.87 10.65
C PHE A 204 -18.36 0.30 10.37
N LEU A 205 -17.53 0.70 11.34
CA LEU A 205 -16.56 1.77 11.17
C LEU A 205 -15.46 1.41 10.17
N CYS A 206 -14.98 0.16 10.15
CA CYS A 206 -14.11 -0.35 9.11
C CYS A 206 -14.74 -0.17 7.71
N CYS A 207 -15.99 -0.61 7.55
CA CYS A 207 -16.71 -0.47 6.27
C CYS A 207 -16.86 1.00 5.84
N ILE A 208 -17.16 1.92 6.78
CA ILE A 208 -17.25 3.36 6.50
C ILE A 208 -15.88 3.89 6.05
N GLN A 209 -14.81 3.61 6.76
CA GLN A 209 -13.48 4.12 6.43
C GLN A 209 -13.02 3.63 5.05
N PHE A 210 -13.21 2.36 4.75
CA PHE A 210 -12.93 1.83 3.42
C PHE A 210 -13.85 2.43 2.34
N GLY A 211 -15.15 2.51 2.63
CA GLY A 211 -16.14 3.08 1.74
C GLY A 211 -15.87 4.55 1.40
N LEU A 212 -15.38 5.34 2.35
CA LEU A 212 -15.03 6.75 2.14
C LEU A 212 -13.72 6.95 1.37
N THR A 213 -12.78 6.03 1.47
CA THR A 213 -11.50 6.13 0.76
C THR A 213 -11.69 6.20 -0.76
N VAL A 214 -12.62 5.41 -1.31
CA VAL A 214 -12.88 5.35 -2.76
C VAL A 214 -13.42 6.68 -3.31
N PRO A 215 -14.50 7.28 -2.77
CA PRO A 215 -15.00 8.56 -3.26
C PRO A 215 -14.01 9.71 -3.03
N ILE A 216 -13.23 9.71 -1.95
CA ILE A 216 -12.16 10.70 -1.73
C ILE A 216 -11.10 10.59 -2.84
N ALA A 217 -10.64 9.39 -3.15
CA ALA A 217 -9.69 9.17 -4.23
C ALA A 217 -10.27 9.60 -5.60
N ALA A 218 -11.50 9.23 -5.92
CA ALA A 218 -12.18 9.61 -7.15
C ALA A 218 -12.33 11.13 -7.28
N PHE A 219 -12.65 11.81 -6.18
CA PHE A 219 -12.71 13.28 -6.15
C PHE A 219 -11.33 13.91 -6.42
N LEU A 220 -10.27 13.42 -5.76
CA LEU A 220 -8.90 13.92 -5.98
C LEU A 220 -8.43 13.67 -7.41
N ILE A 221 -8.68 12.50 -7.98
CA ILE A 221 -8.37 12.16 -9.38
C ILE A 221 -9.07 13.13 -10.33
N SER A 222 -10.38 13.34 -10.15
CA SER A 222 -11.18 14.25 -10.97
C SER A 222 -10.66 15.69 -10.89
N LYS A 223 -10.31 16.15 -9.70
CA LYS A 223 -9.71 17.48 -9.48
C LYS A 223 -8.33 17.59 -10.14
N CYS A 224 -7.47 16.55 -10.04
CA CYS A 224 -6.16 16.54 -10.69
C CYS A 224 -6.29 16.66 -12.22
N PHE A 225 -7.18 15.88 -12.86
CA PHE A 225 -7.39 15.97 -14.31
C PHE A 225 -7.99 17.30 -14.74
N LYS A 226 -8.97 17.82 -14.01
CA LYS A 226 -9.54 19.14 -14.28
C LYS A 226 -8.46 20.23 -14.21
N THR A 227 -7.73 20.30 -13.10
CA THR A 227 -6.66 21.28 -12.94
C THR A 227 -5.56 21.12 -14.00
N LEU A 228 -5.18 19.88 -14.35
CA LEU A 228 -4.19 19.63 -15.40
C LEU A 228 -4.68 20.16 -16.76
N LYS A 229 -5.97 19.98 -17.09
CA LYS A 229 -6.58 20.50 -18.33
C LYS A 229 -6.59 22.01 -18.33
N ASP A 230 -6.99 22.65 -17.23
CA ASP A 230 -7.05 24.10 -17.08
C ASP A 230 -5.66 24.75 -17.21
N GLN A 231 -4.62 24.07 -16.71
CA GLN A 231 -3.22 24.52 -16.76
C GLN A 231 -2.51 24.19 -18.08
N LYS A 232 -3.15 23.50 -19.03
CA LYS A 232 -2.52 23.07 -20.29
C LYS A 232 -1.96 24.23 -21.10
N ILE A 233 -2.62 25.40 -21.10
CA ILE A 233 -2.21 26.59 -21.86
C ILE A 233 -0.85 27.15 -21.34
N PHE A 234 -0.55 26.95 -20.06
CA PHE A 234 0.67 27.45 -19.41
C PHE A 234 1.81 26.43 -19.38
N MET A 235 1.62 25.26 -19.98
CA MET A 235 2.60 24.17 -19.95
C MET A 235 3.06 23.79 -21.35
N THR A 236 4.33 23.35 -21.45
CA THR A 236 4.81 22.67 -22.67
C THR A 236 4.10 21.33 -22.83
N GLU A 237 3.92 20.87 -24.05
CA GLU A 237 3.31 19.56 -24.34
C GLU A 237 4.07 18.41 -23.63
N LYS A 238 5.42 18.50 -23.53
CA LYS A 238 6.25 17.53 -22.80
C LYS A 238 5.87 17.48 -21.31
N THR A 239 5.74 18.65 -20.68
CA THR A 239 5.38 18.78 -19.27
C THR A 239 3.97 18.27 -19.00
N PHE A 240 3.00 18.63 -19.86
CA PHE A 240 1.62 18.15 -19.76
C PHE A 240 1.55 16.61 -19.81
N ARG A 241 2.23 15.99 -20.79
CA ARG A 241 2.28 14.52 -20.92
C ARG A 241 2.90 13.86 -19.70
N LEU A 242 3.95 14.45 -19.13
CA LEU A 242 4.59 13.94 -17.91
C LEU A 242 3.61 13.97 -16.73
N HIS A 243 2.94 15.11 -16.47
CA HIS A 243 1.96 15.20 -15.39
C HIS A 243 0.82 14.21 -15.57
N LYS A 244 0.27 14.08 -16.79
CA LYS A 244 -0.77 13.09 -17.10
C LYS A 244 -0.31 11.66 -16.80
N GLN A 245 0.91 11.31 -17.21
CA GLN A 245 1.48 9.98 -16.96
C GLN A 245 1.63 9.69 -15.46
N LEU A 246 2.05 10.68 -14.67
CA LEU A 246 2.23 10.52 -13.23
C LEU A 246 0.89 10.39 -12.49
N ILE A 247 -0.16 11.09 -12.93
CA ILE A 247 -1.53 10.90 -12.39
C ILE A 247 -2.03 9.50 -12.73
N LEU A 248 -1.85 9.03 -13.97
CA LEU A 248 -2.22 7.68 -14.36
C LEU A 248 -1.46 6.62 -13.55
N SER A 249 -0.16 6.82 -13.30
CA SER A 249 0.63 5.93 -12.44
C SER A 249 0.05 5.81 -11.03
N LEU A 250 -0.41 6.93 -10.44
CA LEU A 250 -1.07 6.93 -9.13
C LEU A 250 -2.42 6.19 -9.14
N ILE A 251 -3.20 6.33 -10.23
CA ILE A 251 -4.46 5.60 -10.36
C ILE A 251 -4.19 4.08 -10.34
N PHE A 252 -3.21 3.62 -11.08
CA PHE A 252 -2.83 2.20 -11.05
C PHE A 252 -2.29 1.76 -9.69
N GLN A 253 -1.53 2.62 -9.00
CA GLN A 253 -1.09 2.38 -7.63
C GLN A 253 -2.25 2.37 -6.62
N LEU A 254 -3.38 3.02 -6.90
CA LEU A 254 -4.60 2.91 -6.11
C LEU A 254 -5.37 1.62 -6.41
N ILE A 255 -5.39 1.16 -7.67
CA ILE A 255 -6.04 -0.10 -8.06
C ILE A 255 -5.38 -1.29 -7.37
N VAL A 256 -4.07 -1.26 -7.16
CA VAL A 256 -3.34 -2.34 -6.48
C VAL A 256 -3.89 -2.60 -5.07
N PRO A 257 -3.88 -1.64 -4.10
CA PRO A 257 -4.42 -1.91 -2.76
C PRO A 257 -5.93 -2.21 -2.80
N PHE A 258 -6.66 -1.65 -3.77
CA PHE A 258 -8.06 -1.98 -3.93
C PHE A 258 -8.28 -3.46 -4.29
N SER A 259 -7.50 -4.00 -5.22
CA SER A 259 -7.61 -5.39 -5.66
C SER A 259 -6.97 -6.40 -4.71
N THR A 260 -5.85 -6.04 -4.08
CA THR A 260 -5.08 -6.96 -3.24
C THR A 260 -5.45 -6.91 -1.76
N LEU A 261 -6.03 -5.81 -1.29
CA LEU A 261 -6.39 -5.62 0.11
C LEU A 261 -7.90 -5.44 0.28
N PHE A 262 -8.50 -4.41 -0.33
CA PHE A 262 -9.91 -4.07 -0.10
C PHE A 262 -10.85 -5.21 -0.51
N ILE A 263 -10.74 -5.73 -1.73
CA ILE A 263 -11.61 -6.83 -2.21
C ILE A 263 -11.47 -8.09 -1.34
N PRO A 264 -10.24 -8.63 -1.08
CA PRO A 264 -10.08 -9.81 -0.24
C PRO A 264 -10.66 -9.65 1.16
N PHE A 265 -10.38 -8.54 1.84
CA PHE A 265 -10.90 -8.33 3.20
C PHE A 265 -12.41 -8.12 3.23
N THR A 266 -12.99 -7.47 2.22
CA THR A 266 -14.46 -7.33 2.10
C THR A 266 -15.10 -8.70 1.87
N LEU A 267 -14.53 -9.55 1.03
CA LEU A 267 -15.01 -10.92 0.83
C LEU A 267 -14.92 -11.74 2.10
N MET A 268 -13.80 -11.67 2.83
CA MET A 268 -13.67 -12.37 4.12
C MET A 268 -14.74 -11.90 5.13
N ALA A 269 -14.95 -10.59 5.26
CA ALA A 269 -15.98 -10.04 6.12
C ALA A 269 -17.37 -10.53 5.70
N THR A 270 -17.68 -10.55 4.41
CA THR A 270 -18.95 -11.06 3.87
C THR A 270 -19.14 -12.53 4.22
N PHE A 271 -18.11 -13.37 4.05
CA PHE A 271 -18.19 -14.80 4.40
C PHE A 271 -18.40 -15.02 5.91
N VAL A 272 -17.82 -14.17 6.76
CA VAL A 272 -18.07 -14.20 8.20
C VAL A 272 -19.54 -13.88 8.50
N PHE A 273 -20.09 -12.81 7.89
CA PHE A 273 -21.51 -12.46 8.09
C PHE A 273 -22.47 -13.51 7.57
N LEU A 274 -22.14 -14.18 6.46
CA LEU A 274 -22.94 -15.26 5.87
C LEU A 274 -22.67 -16.61 6.56
N GLU A 275 -21.79 -16.66 7.56
CA GLU A 275 -21.37 -17.88 8.26
C GLU A 275 -20.89 -19.01 7.33
N VAL A 276 -20.24 -18.64 6.20
CA VAL A 276 -19.70 -19.61 5.27
C VAL A 276 -18.56 -20.36 5.94
N SER A 277 -18.67 -21.67 6.00
CA SER A 277 -17.73 -22.53 6.72
C SER A 277 -17.07 -23.55 5.78
N ASN A 278 -16.04 -24.25 6.29
CA ASN A 278 -15.36 -25.36 5.59
C ASN A 278 -14.67 -24.95 4.25
N ILE A 279 -14.25 -23.68 4.13
CA ILE A 279 -13.49 -23.16 2.99
C ILE A 279 -12.13 -22.56 3.41
N PRO A 280 -11.31 -23.27 4.22
CA PRO A 280 -10.06 -22.72 4.75
C PRO A 280 -9.11 -22.25 3.65
N TRP A 281 -9.02 -22.96 2.54
CA TRP A 281 -8.20 -22.63 1.39
C TRP A 281 -8.58 -21.28 0.75
N VAL A 282 -9.87 -20.91 0.75
CA VAL A 282 -10.31 -19.58 0.24
C VAL A 282 -9.81 -18.49 1.15
N TYR A 283 -9.95 -18.63 2.46
CA TYR A 283 -9.47 -17.64 3.43
C TYR A 283 -7.94 -17.47 3.36
N GLN A 284 -7.20 -18.59 3.25
CA GLN A 284 -5.75 -18.57 3.04
C GLN A 284 -5.37 -17.86 1.74
N ALA A 285 -6.06 -18.18 0.62
CA ALA A 285 -5.80 -17.53 -0.67
C ALA A 285 -6.07 -16.03 -0.63
N LEU A 286 -7.16 -15.58 0.01
CA LEU A 286 -7.47 -14.17 0.17
C LEU A 286 -6.40 -13.43 1.00
N MET A 287 -5.89 -14.06 2.07
CA MET A 287 -4.77 -13.51 2.84
C MET A 287 -3.48 -13.44 2.02
N LEU A 288 -3.15 -14.49 1.25
CA LEU A 288 -1.96 -14.52 0.40
C LEU A 288 -2.00 -13.43 -0.69
N VAL A 289 -3.18 -13.15 -1.27
CA VAL A 289 -3.35 -12.03 -2.22
C VAL A 289 -3.00 -10.69 -1.56
N GLY A 290 -3.31 -10.51 -0.27
CA GLY A 290 -2.90 -9.32 0.48
C GLY A 290 -1.39 -9.17 0.60
N THR A 291 -0.64 -10.27 0.67
CA THR A 291 0.82 -10.25 0.91
C THR A 291 1.67 -10.01 -0.33
N ILE A 292 1.10 -9.96 -1.54
CA ILE A 292 1.81 -9.58 -2.77
C ILE A 292 1.63 -8.10 -3.15
N HIS A 293 1.04 -7.32 -2.26
CA HIS A 293 0.67 -5.92 -2.50
C HIS A 293 1.87 -5.07 -2.94
N SER A 294 2.99 -5.12 -2.21
CA SER A 294 4.19 -4.33 -2.49
C SER A 294 4.82 -4.69 -3.85
N PHE A 295 4.88 -5.98 -4.18
CA PHE A 295 5.36 -6.43 -5.49
C PHE A 295 4.49 -5.88 -6.62
N CYS A 296 3.16 -6.00 -6.52
CA CYS A 296 2.22 -5.48 -7.51
C CYS A 296 2.34 -3.96 -7.65
N ASN A 297 2.51 -3.24 -6.53
CA ASN A 297 2.71 -1.79 -6.53
C ASN A 297 4.00 -1.38 -7.25
N THR A 298 5.12 -2.07 -6.98
CA THR A 298 6.40 -1.87 -7.67
C THR A 298 6.28 -2.15 -9.17
N LEU A 299 5.61 -3.24 -9.55
CA LEU A 299 5.39 -3.62 -10.94
C LEU A 299 4.60 -2.52 -11.68
N MET A 300 3.50 -2.05 -11.10
CA MET A 300 2.68 -0.99 -11.68
C MET A 300 3.45 0.33 -11.81
N MET A 301 4.20 0.73 -10.80
CA MET A 301 5.07 1.91 -10.88
C MET A 301 6.09 1.78 -12.02
N THR A 302 6.73 0.62 -12.13
CA THR A 302 7.76 0.36 -13.16
C THR A 302 7.19 0.40 -14.57
N ILE A 303 6.01 -0.19 -14.80
CA ILE A 303 5.36 -0.21 -16.12
C ILE A 303 4.87 1.19 -16.50
N MET A 304 4.28 1.92 -15.55
CA MET A 304 3.62 3.20 -15.84
C MET A 304 4.60 4.36 -16.02
N VAL A 305 5.71 4.38 -15.29
CA VAL A 305 6.70 5.47 -15.35
C VAL A 305 7.73 5.18 -16.46
N LYS A 306 7.61 5.88 -17.59
CA LYS A 306 8.47 5.70 -18.78
C LYS A 306 9.96 5.51 -18.50
N PRO A 307 10.64 6.39 -17.71
CA PRO A 307 12.03 6.22 -17.37
C PRO A 307 12.37 4.89 -16.69
N TYR A 308 11.51 4.43 -15.81
CA TYR A 308 11.69 3.17 -15.09
C TYR A 308 11.51 1.98 -16.02
N ARG A 309 10.45 2.00 -16.84
CA ARG A 309 10.20 0.98 -17.87
C ARG A 309 11.36 0.86 -18.85
N ASN A 310 11.87 1.98 -19.36
CA ASN A 310 12.99 1.97 -20.29
C ASN A 310 14.26 1.41 -19.64
N THR A 311 14.49 1.69 -18.35
CA THR A 311 15.62 1.10 -17.61
C THR A 311 15.53 -0.42 -17.58
N VAL A 312 14.35 -0.96 -17.26
CA VAL A 312 14.11 -2.41 -17.20
C VAL A 312 14.27 -3.04 -18.58
N LEU A 313 13.65 -2.46 -19.61
CA LEU A 313 13.77 -2.97 -20.99
C LEU A 313 15.22 -2.97 -21.48
N ASN A 314 16.00 -1.94 -21.17
CA ASN A 314 17.42 -1.88 -21.53
C ASN A 314 18.25 -2.95 -20.80
N CYS A 315 17.94 -3.24 -19.54
CA CYS A 315 18.55 -4.35 -18.80
C CYS A 315 18.21 -5.71 -19.42
N MET A 316 16.93 -5.93 -19.76
CA MET A 316 16.45 -7.21 -20.33
C MET A 316 17.00 -7.46 -21.76
N THR A 317 17.17 -6.40 -22.56
CA THR A 317 17.66 -6.50 -23.95
C THR A 317 19.18 -6.51 -24.07
N GLY A 318 19.92 -6.56 -22.95
CA GLY A 318 21.37 -6.55 -22.94
C GLY A 318 22.03 -5.27 -23.54
N ARG A 319 21.20 -4.25 -23.82
CA ARG A 319 21.71 -2.93 -24.22
C ARG A 319 22.25 -2.27 -22.97
N GLY A 320 23.52 -2.62 -22.66
CA GLY A 320 24.19 -2.16 -21.45
C GLY A 320 24.04 -0.66 -21.23
N PHE A 321 24.16 -0.28 -20.01
CA PHE A 321 24.14 1.04 -19.39
C PHE A 321 24.92 2.10 -20.19
N ARG A 322 24.47 2.42 -21.40
CA ARG A 322 25.05 3.48 -22.21
C ARG A 322 24.66 4.79 -21.55
N ASN A 323 25.62 5.35 -20.83
CA ASN A 323 25.53 6.66 -20.23
C ASN A 323 24.87 7.65 -21.19
N SER A 324 23.71 8.16 -20.86
CA SER A 324 23.10 9.33 -21.47
C SER A 324 23.84 10.62 -21.03
N ARG A 325 25.16 10.59 -21.10
CA ARG A 325 26.06 11.68 -20.72
C ARG A 325 26.81 12.27 -21.93
N SER A 326 26.31 12.05 -23.14
CA SER A 326 26.97 12.63 -24.33
C SER A 326 25.94 13.14 -25.32
N SER A 327 25.41 14.34 -25.11
CA SER A 327 24.95 15.23 -26.18
C SER A 327 24.66 16.66 -25.69
N ASP A 328 25.46 17.17 -24.76
CA ASP A 328 25.55 18.61 -24.52
C ASP A 328 27.03 19.03 -24.61
N THR A 329 27.67 18.75 -25.73
CA THR A 329 28.81 19.54 -26.21
C THR A 329 28.20 20.70 -26.98
N PRO A 330 28.35 21.96 -26.54
CA PRO A 330 28.03 23.09 -27.39
C PRO A 330 28.98 23.02 -28.60
N SER A 331 28.42 22.95 -29.79
CA SER A 331 29.17 23.19 -31.01
C SER A 331 29.86 24.55 -30.89
N ALA A 332 31.19 24.52 -30.88
CA ALA A 332 32.00 25.73 -30.93
C ALA A 332 31.60 26.54 -32.18
N PRO A 333 31.45 27.86 -32.06
CA PRO A 333 31.21 28.72 -33.20
C PRO A 333 32.42 28.65 -34.11
N GLY A 334 32.18 28.34 -35.42
CA GLY A 334 33.19 28.22 -36.45
C GLY A 334 34.13 29.40 -36.48
N GLY A 335 35.41 29.08 -36.45
CA GLY A 335 36.48 30.06 -36.59
C GLY A 335 36.39 30.75 -37.95
N VAL A 336 36.21 32.06 -37.93
CA VAL A 336 36.39 32.96 -39.06
C VAL A 336 37.88 33.09 -39.28
N SER A 337 38.39 32.55 -40.39
CA SER A 337 39.76 32.80 -40.85
C SER A 337 39.92 34.27 -41.24
N PRO A 338 41.01 34.95 -40.85
CA PRO A 338 41.25 36.29 -41.32
C PRO A 338 41.82 36.22 -42.73
N ASN A 339 41.10 36.76 -43.69
CA ASN A 339 41.63 37.05 -45.05
C ASN A 339 42.55 38.26 -44.96
N ILE A 340 43.83 38.02 -45.14
CA ILE A 340 44.85 39.07 -45.40
C ILE A 340 44.64 39.53 -46.81
N GLY A 341 44.05 40.67 -47.05
CA GLY A 341 43.98 41.35 -48.35
C GLY A 341 44.77 42.65 -48.29
N THR A 342 45.75 42.67 -49.09
CA THR A 342 46.78 43.69 -49.31
C THR A 342 46.23 45.12 -49.51
N ALA A 343 47.10 46.03 -49.14
CA ALA A 343 47.03 47.50 -49.30
C ALA A 343 46.79 47.95 -50.74
N SER A 344 46.05 49.04 -50.88
CA SER A 344 46.41 50.07 -51.92
C SER A 344 45.91 51.44 -51.47
N THR A 345 46.86 52.30 -51.34
CA THR A 345 46.92 53.76 -51.31
C THR A 345 45.87 54.41 -52.24
N TYR A 346 45.25 55.56 -51.81
CA TYR A 346 45.23 56.87 -52.45
C TYR A 346 44.24 57.83 -51.67
N MET A 347 44.87 58.99 -51.34
CA MET A 347 44.40 60.34 -51.03
C MET A 347 43.51 60.49 -49.81
#